data_43408d8426aba341326b98e3160bf8b7
#
_entry.id   43408d8426aba341326b98e3160bf8b7
#
_cell.length_a   1.000
_cell.length_b   1.000
_cell.length_c   1.000
_cell.angle_alpha   90.00
_cell.angle_beta   90.00
_cell.angle_gamma   90.00
#
_symmetry.space_group_name_H-M   'P 1'
#
loop_
_entity.id
_entity.type
_entity.pdbx_description
1 polymer ?
#
loop_
_entity_poly.entity_id
_entity_poly.type
_entity_poly.pdbx_seq_one_letter_code
_entity_poly.pdbx_strand_id
1 'polypeptide(L)'
;MILLIRYYKLEGNKKAEAKLKAKEKCERYVIGWNKNVHYATFNNIFEKAWKKEDPLRQIKQIEFSKEALDWFLNLSETSLTQEELDSLKSRRSNVKITKKPMNIRRIQFLFTIFVWVKVQENYLEKPDRIYWTDRDRKRFKQDACLTTSFSLKNERNLLYDMGYIDINHGLGIIPKFMDNDVFKIPITDKNRILLSGDDLYNCGNWIKSQKFPHYRCENCGKLVIYKPNKAGGRPPKYCKECAKVIGKKKIFKKGENLRKVRCSKCGKEIEINKFTNTGFVLCRECYYGSKQNE
;
A
#
# COMPACT_ATOMS: atom_id res chain seq x y z
N MET A 1 -21.51 22.83 -8.61
CA MET A 1 -21.05 21.83 -9.59
C MET A 1 -20.27 20.68 -8.94
N ILE A 2 -19.17 20.91 -8.22
CA ILE A 2 -18.36 19.83 -7.59
C ILE A 2 -19.23 18.96 -6.66
N LEU A 3 -20.04 19.57 -5.80
CA LEU A 3 -20.94 18.85 -4.90
C LEU A 3 -21.98 18.02 -5.65
N LEU A 4 -22.50 18.53 -6.77
CA LEU A 4 -23.45 17.82 -7.61
C LEU A 4 -22.82 16.59 -8.29
N ILE A 5 -21.59 16.71 -8.74
CA ILE A 5 -20.82 15.59 -9.33
C ILE A 5 -20.58 14.51 -8.27
N ARG A 6 -20.25 14.91 -7.05
CA ARG A 6 -20.06 14.01 -5.91
C ARG A 6 -21.36 13.31 -5.52
N TYR A 7 -22.46 14.06 -5.49
CA TYR A 7 -23.80 13.54 -5.22
C TYR A 7 -24.16 12.42 -6.22
N TYR A 8 -24.05 12.66 -7.54
CA TYR A 8 -24.35 11.63 -8.53
C TYR A 8 -23.43 10.43 -8.47
N LYS A 9 -22.20 10.63 -8.03
CA LYS A 9 -21.25 9.54 -7.80
C LYS A 9 -21.65 8.69 -6.58
N LEU A 10 -22.11 9.31 -5.51
CA LEU A 10 -22.64 8.63 -4.30
C LEU A 10 -23.93 7.86 -4.60
N GLU A 11 -24.79 8.39 -5.48
CA GLU A 11 -26.02 7.73 -5.97
C GLU A 11 -25.72 6.53 -6.89
N GLY A 12 -24.46 6.14 -7.05
CA GLY A 12 -24.08 4.99 -7.87
C GLY A 12 -24.18 5.20 -9.40
N ASN A 13 -24.37 6.44 -9.87
CA ASN A 13 -24.45 6.70 -11.31
C ASN A 13 -23.12 6.37 -12.00
N LYS A 14 -23.19 5.76 -13.17
CA LYS A 14 -22.02 5.59 -14.03
C LYS A 14 -21.44 6.96 -14.43
N LYS A 15 -20.13 7.04 -14.64
CA LYS A 15 -19.44 8.30 -14.95
C LYS A 15 -20.10 9.08 -16.10
N ALA A 16 -20.45 8.39 -17.18
CA ALA A 16 -21.10 9.01 -18.34
C ALA A 16 -22.49 9.58 -17.99
N GLU A 17 -23.28 8.84 -17.24
CA GLU A 17 -24.60 9.23 -16.76
C GLU A 17 -24.53 10.41 -15.79
N ALA A 18 -23.65 10.32 -14.79
CA ALA A 18 -23.40 11.42 -13.86
C ALA A 18 -22.96 12.70 -14.57
N LYS A 19 -22.13 12.55 -15.62
CA LYS A 19 -21.67 13.68 -16.42
C LYS A 19 -22.80 14.33 -17.21
N LEU A 20 -23.68 13.51 -17.79
CA LEU A 20 -24.86 13.99 -18.51
C LEU A 20 -25.81 14.75 -17.56
N LYS A 21 -26.19 14.13 -16.45
CA LYS A 21 -27.05 14.74 -15.42
C LYS A 21 -26.47 16.04 -14.85
N ALA A 22 -25.15 16.07 -14.57
CA ALA A 22 -24.49 17.26 -14.07
C ALA A 22 -24.48 18.39 -15.12
N LYS A 23 -24.28 18.04 -16.39
CA LYS A 23 -24.32 18.98 -17.52
C LYS A 23 -25.71 19.57 -17.67
N GLU A 24 -26.76 18.75 -17.71
CA GLU A 24 -28.17 19.20 -17.80
C GLU A 24 -28.52 20.17 -16.65
N LYS A 25 -28.07 19.91 -15.44
CA LYS A 25 -28.25 20.81 -14.31
C LYS A 25 -27.51 22.14 -14.49
N CYS A 26 -26.29 22.11 -15.02
CA CYS A 26 -25.56 23.33 -15.34
C CYS A 26 -26.26 24.16 -16.43
N GLU A 27 -26.74 23.51 -17.50
CA GLU A 27 -27.50 24.17 -18.57
C GLU A 27 -28.79 24.81 -18.06
N ARG A 28 -29.46 24.19 -17.10
CA ARG A 28 -30.75 24.67 -16.55
C ARG A 28 -30.61 25.76 -15.48
N TYR A 29 -29.59 25.67 -14.65
CA TYR A 29 -29.52 26.49 -13.42
C TYR A 29 -28.35 27.47 -13.36
N VAL A 30 -27.36 27.37 -14.26
CA VAL A 30 -26.24 28.33 -14.28
C VAL A 30 -26.58 29.48 -15.22
N ILE A 31 -26.83 30.65 -14.66
CA ILE A 31 -27.10 31.88 -15.43
C ILE A 31 -25.92 32.17 -16.34
N GLY A 32 -26.19 32.43 -17.61
CA GLY A 32 -25.14 32.72 -18.61
C GLY A 32 -24.39 31.49 -19.12
N TRP A 33 -24.89 30.29 -18.86
CA TRP A 33 -24.28 29.08 -19.38
C TRP A 33 -24.27 29.11 -20.92
N ASN A 34 -23.05 29.02 -21.47
CA ASN A 34 -22.83 28.90 -22.92
C ASN A 34 -22.06 27.60 -23.19
N LYS A 35 -22.68 26.69 -23.93
CA LYS A 35 -22.13 25.36 -24.21
C LYS A 35 -20.75 25.45 -24.90
N ASN A 36 -20.55 26.38 -25.80
CA ASN A 36 -19.32 26.51 -26.60
C ASN A 36 -18.16 27.07 -25.73
N VAL A 37 -18.47 27.88 -24.74
CA VAL A 37 -17.47 28.54 -23.88
C VAL A 37 -17.18 27.71 -22.62
N HIS A 38 -18.24 27.17 -22.00
CA HIS A 38 -18.11 26.57 -20.65
C HIS A 38 -17.90 25.06 -20.67
N TYR A 39 -18.10 24.38 -21.82
CA TYR A 39 -18.03 22.93 -21.89
C TYR A 39 -16.63 22.36 -21.60
N ALA A 40 -15.59 23.02 -22.06
CA ALA A 40 -14.19 22.62 -21.78
C ALA A 40 -13.86 22.75 -20.28
N THR A 41 -14.29 23.87 -19.67
CA THR A 41 -14.13 24.12 -18.23
C THR A 41 -14.95 23.12 -17.41
N PHE A 42 -16.20 22.88 -17.79
CA PHE A 42 -17.06 21.86 -17.17
C PHE A 42 -16.39 20.50 -17.19
N ASN A 43 -15.92 20.05 -18.36
CA ASN A 43 -15.25 18.76 -18.49
C ASN A 43 -14.03 18.65 -17.58
N ASN A 44 -13.21 19.68 -17.53
CA ASN A 44 -12.02 19.70 -16.68
C ASN A 44 -12.38 19.62 -15.19
N ILE A 45 -13.39 20.40 -14.76
CA ILE A 45 -13.87 20.36 -13.37
C ILE A 45 -14.52 19.01 -13.07
N PHE A 46 -15.34 18.47 -14.01
CA PHE A 46 -15.95 17.15 -13.86
C PHE A 46 -14.90 16.08 -13.67
N GLU A 47 -13.91 16.02 -14.55
CA GLU A 47 -12.84 15.02 -14.47
C GLU A 47 -12.04 15.13 -13.18
N LYS A 48 -11.72 16.34 -12.74
CA LYS A 48 -11.02 16.58 -11.47
C LYS A 48 -11.87 16.19 -10.27
N ALA A 49 -13.15 16.53 -10.25
CA ALA A 49 -14.06 16.20 -9.15
C ALA A 49 -14.34 14.70 -9.11
N TRP A 50 -14.54 14.08 -10.28
CA TRP A 50 -14.74 12.64 -10.39
C TRP A 50 -13.52 11.83 -9.97
N LYS A 51 -12.32 12.32 -10.26
CA LYS A 51 -11.05 11.68 -9.86
C LYS A 51 -10.75 11.80 -8.36
N LYS A 52 -11.16 12.92 -7.72
CA LYS A 52 -10.71 13.27 -6.37
C LYS A 52 -11.26 12.37 -5.27
N GLU A 53 -12.40 11.71 -5.49
CA GLU A 53 -13.00 10.81 -4.53
C GLU A 53 -13.11 9.41 -5.12
N ASP A 54 -12.23 8.56 -4.65
CA ASP A 54 -12.37 7.13 -4.81
C ASP A 54 -13.40 6.67 -3.78
N PRO A 55 -14.60 6.18 -4.18
CA PRO A 55 -15.61 5.68 -3.25
C PRO A 55 -15.03 4.65 -2.27
N LEU A 56 -14.07 3.86 -2.74
CA LEU A 56 -13.36 2.88 -1.92
C LEU A 56 -12.56 3.53 -0.77
N ARG A 57 -12.23 4.81 -0.82
CA ARG A 57 -11.57 5.54 0.27
C ARG A 57 -12.53 6.14 1.30
N GLN A 58 -13.85 6.04 1.10
CA GLN A 58 -14.84 6.48 2.08
C GLN A 58 -15.10 5.41 3.14
N ILE A 59 -14.81 4.15 2.83
CA ILE A 59 -14.87 3.09 3.83
C ILE A 59 -13.69 3.24 4.75
N LYS A 60 -13.99 3.47 6.01
CA LYS A 60 -12.99 3.64 7.06
C LYS A 60 -12.58 2.31 7.69
N GLN A 61 -13.40 1.29 7.56
CA GLN A 61 -13.18 -0.02 8.17
C GLN A 61 -13.98 -1.12 7.48
N ILE A 62 -13.49 -2.34 7.56
CA ILE A 62 -14.21 -3.58 7.27
C ILE A 62 -14.09 -4.53 8.45
N GLU A 63 -15.07 -5.42 8.57
CA GLU A 63 -15.10 -6.46 9.58
C GLU A 63 -15.12 -7.83 8.92
N PHE A 64 -14.47 -8.80 9.54
CA PHE A 64 -14.50 -10.20 9.14
C PHE A 64 -14.17 -11.11 10.32
N SER A 65 -14.39 -12.40 10.17
CA SER A 65 -14.20 -13.37 11.23
C SER A 65 -12.73 -13.79 11.39
N LYS A 66 -12.35 -14.21 12.59
CA LYS A 66 -11.03 -14.78 12.87
C LYS A 66 -10.77 -16.03 12.04
N GLU A 67 -11.79 -16.84 11.84
CA GLU A 67 -11.72 -18.05 11.03
C GLU A 67 -11.33 -17.74 9.58
N ALA A 68 -11.87 -16.66 9.01
CA ALA A 68 -11.45 -16.20 7.68
C ALA A 68 -9.97 -15.75 7.68
N LEU A 69 -9.49 -15.09 8.74
CA LEU A 69 -8.07 -14.76 8.87
C LEU A 69 -7.20 -16.02 8.94
N ASP A 70 -7.57 -16.97 9.81
CA ASP A 70 -6.83 -18.20 10.02
C ASP A 70 -6.74 -19.03 8.73
N TRP A 71 -7.80 -19.02 7.91
CA TRP A 71 -7.77 -19.65 6.59
C TRP A 71 -6.64 -19.08 5.71
N PHE A 72 -6.53 -17.74 5.59
CA PHE A 72 -5.44 -17.12 4.82
C PHE A 72 -4.06 -17.45 5.40
N LEU A 73 -3.93 -17.50 6.71
CA LEU A 73 -2.67 -17.79 7.37
C LEU A 73 -2.23 -19.25 7.15
N ASN A 74 -3.16 -20.18 7.08
CA ASN A 74 -2.89 -21.60 6.87
C ASN A 74 -2.62 -21.98 5.40
N LEU A 75 -2.98 -21.11 4.44
CA LEU A 75 -2.72 -21.36 3.01
C LEU A 75 -1.25 -21.67 2.69
N SER A 76 -0.29 -21.10 3.44
CA SER A 76 1.14 -21.35 3.21
C SER A 76 1.57 -22.79 3.54
N GLU A 77 0.74 -23.55 4.25
CA GLU A 77 0.99 -24.94 4.64
C GLU A 77 0.41 -25.93 3.64
N THR A 78 -0.47 -25.46 2.74
CA THR A 78 -1.07 -26.29 1.69
C THR A 78 0.01 -26.78 0.74
N SER A 79 0.10 -28.09 0.59
CA SER A 79 1.04 -28.78 -0.31
C SER A 79 0.28 -29.43 -1.46
N LEU A 80 0.85 -29.36 -2.67
CA LEU A 80 0.35 -30.03 -3.85
C LEU A 80 0.88 -31.47 -3.89
N THR A 81 0.09 -32.38 -4.43
CA THR A 81 0.55 -33.71 -4.89
C THR A 81 1.55 -33.52 -6.04
N GLN A 82 2.29 -34.59 -6.36
CA GLN A 82 3.23 -34.56 -7.49
C GLN A 82 2.49 -34.37 -8.83
N GLU A 83 1.34 -34.98 -8.99
CA GLU A 83 0.51 -34.89 -10.20
C GLU A 83 -0.05 -33.49 -10.42
N GLU A 84 -0.58 -32.87 -9.36
CA GLU A 84 -1.05 -31.48 -9.40
C GLU A 84 0.09 -30.50 -9.73
N LEU A 85 1.27 -30.70 -9.13
CA LEU A 85 2.44 -29.89 -9.40
C LEU A 85 2.87 -29.96 -10.87
N ASP A 86 2.91 -31.17 -11.43
CA ASP A 86 3.35 -31.37 -12.81
C ASP A 86 2.30 -30.86 -13.81
N SER A 87 1.01 -31.04 -13.50
CA SER A 87 -0.09 -30.45 -14.25
C SER A 87 -0.02 -28.92 -14.27
N LEU A 88 0.25 -28.27 -13.13
CA LEU A 88 0.40 -26.83 -13.06
C LEU A 88 1.65 -26.33 -13.80
N LYS A 89 2.77 -27.03 -13.70
CA LYS A 89 4.01 -26.68 -14.42
C LYS A 89 3.84 -26.76 -15.94
N SER A 90 3.14 -27.78 -16.43
CA SER A 90 2.85 -27.92 -17.87
C SER A 90 2.04 -26.76 -18.42
N ARG A 91 1.09 -26.22 -17.62
CA ARG A 91 0.25 -25.08 -18.00
C ARG A 91 0.92 -23.72 -17.80
N ARG A 92 1.89 -23.61 -16.89
CA ARG A 92 2.45 -22.33 -16.39
C ARG A 92 3.97 -22.35 -16.28
N SER A 93 4.64 -22.50 -17.39
CA SER A 93 6.12 -22.48 -17.46
C SER A 93 6.77 -21.19 -16.92
N ASN A 94 6.07 -20.06 -17.03
CA ASN A 94 6.57 -18.74 -16.64
C ASN A 94 6.42 -18.41 -15.14
N VAL A 95 5.84 -19.32 -14.33
CA VAL A 95 5.63 -19.10 -12.90
C VAL A 95 6.40 -20.14 -12.12
N LYS A 96 7.18 -19.69 -11.13
CA LYS A 96 7.88 -20.62 -10.24
C LYS A 96 6.85 -21.32 -9.33
N ILE A 97 6.61 -22.60 -9.60
CA ILE A 97 5.69 -23.44 -8.85
C ILE A 97 6.50 -24.53 -8.11
N THR A 98 6.23 -24.68 -6.83
CA THR A 98 6.83 -25.67 -5.93
C THR A 98 5.74 -26.51 -5.29
N LYS A 99 6.07 -27.59 -4.58
CA LYS A 99 5.09 -28.38 -3.80
C LYS A 99 4.27 -27.53 -2.83
N LYS A 100 4.84 -26.45 -2.31
CA LYS A 100 4.12 -25.41 -1.54
C LYS A 100 3.88 -24.18 -2.43
N PRO A 101 2.82 -24.19 -3.25
CA PRO A 101 2.61 -23.13 -4.25
C PRO A 101 2.20 -21.80 -3.61
N MET A 102 1.57 -21.85 -2.43
CA MET A 102 1.22 -20.64 -1.69
C MET A 102 2.43 -20.06 -0.97
N ASN A 103 2.73 -18.84 -1.31
CA ASN A 103 3.73 -18.00 -0.65
C ASN A 103 3.09 -16.72 -0.17
N ILE A 104 3.79 -15.99 0.68
CA ILE A 104 3.25 -14.77 1.29
C ILE A 104 2.75 -13.74 0.27
N ARG A 105 3.35 -13.63 -0.93
CA ARG A 105 2.90 -12.68 -1.96
C ARG A 105 1.57 -13.10 -2.58
N ARG A 106 1.32 -14.39 -2.76
CA ARG A 106 0.05 -14.93 -3.25
C ARG A 106 -1.04 -14.81 -2.18
N ILE A 107 -0.68 -15.01 -0.92
CA ILE A 107 -1.58 -14.74 0.20
C ILE A 107 -1.95 -13.25 0.26
N GLN A 108 -0.98 -12.35 0.13
CA GLN A 108 -1.23 -10.91 0.02
C GLN A 108 -2.18 -10.58 -1.14
N PHE A 109 -2.00 -11.24 -2.29
CA PHE A 109 -2.87 -11.09 -3.45
C PHE A 109 -4.31 -11.51 -3.14
N LEU A 110 -4.52 -12.73 -2.63
CA LEU A 110 -5.86 -13.25 -2.29
C LEU A 110 -6.52 -12.43 -1.18
N PHE A 111 -5.78 -12.07 -0.13
CA PHE A 111 -6.30 -11.24 0.95
C PHE A 111 -6.72 -9.85 0.47
N THR A 112 -5.98 -9.27 -0.47
CA THR A 112 -6.37 -7.98 -1.07
C THR A 112 -7.65 -8.11 -1.90
N ILE A 113 -7.84 -9.21 -2.63
CA ILE A 113 -9.11 -9.51 -3.30
C ILE A 113 -10.25 -9.55 -2.27
N PHE A 114 -10.08 -10.29 -1.19
CA PHE A 114 -11.06 -10.38 -0.11
C PHE A 114 -11.42 -9.00 0.45
N VAL A 115 -10.41 -8.21 0.81
CA VAL A 115 -10.62 -6.84 1.32
C VAL A 115 -11.37 -5.97 0.32
N TRP A 116 -11.04 -6.05 -0.96
CA TRP A 116 -11.72 -5.27 -2.00
C TRP A 116 -13.18 -5.69 -2.19
N VAL A 117 -13.49 -6.99 -2.09
CA VAL A 117 -14.88 -7.48 -2.10
C VAL A 117 -15.62 -6.94 -0.88
N LYS A 118 -15.07 -7.08 0.32
CA LYS A 118 -15.67 -6.57 1.56
C LYS A 118 -15.89 -5.05 1.52
N VAL A 119 -15.00 -4.31 0.90
CA VAL A 119 -15.18 -2.88 0.66
C VAL A 119 -16.34 -2.63 -0.31
N GLN A 120 -16.44 -3.43 -1.40
CA GLN A 120 -17.52 -3.29 -2.39
C GLN A 120 -18.91 -3.69 -1.84
N GLU A 121 -18.97 -4.63 -0.91
CA GLU A 121 -20.24 -5.01 -0.20
C GLU A 121 -20.93 -3.82 0.46
N ASN A 122 -20.18 -2.79 0.83
CA ASN A 122 -20.77 -1.57 1.40
C ASN A 122 -21.44 -0.65 0.37
N TYR A 123 -21.20 -0.87 -0.93
CA TYR A 123 -21.76 -0.04 -2.00
C TYR A 123 -22.62 -0.82 -2.99
N LEU A 124 -22.43 -2.13 -3.06
CA LEU A 124 -23.12 -3.00 -3.99
C LEU A 124 -23.83 -4.09 -3.20
N GLU A 125 -25.11 -4.28 -3.42
CA GLU A 125 -25.92 -5.28 -2.72
C GLU A 125 -25.36 -6.70 -2.85
N LYS A 126 -24.71 -7.03 -3.95
CA LYS A 126 -24.02 -8.33 -4.20
C LYS A 126 -22.80 -8.15 -5.08
N PRO A 127 -21.65 -7.81 -4.54
CA PRO A 127 -20.41 -7.83 -5.32
C PRO A 127 -19.99 -9.28 -5.57
N ASP A 128 -20.29 -9.79 -6.74
CA ASP A 128 -19.91 -11.14 -7.17
C ASP A 128 -18.48 -11.18 -7.76
N ARG A 129 -17.91 -9.99 -8.01
CA ARG A 129 -16.63 -9.87 -8.70
C ARG A 129 -15.93 -8.54 -8.46
N ILE A 130 -14.62 -8.54 -8.64
CA ILE A 130 -13.81 -7.31 -8.68
C ILE A 130 -13.62 -6.91 -10.13
N TYR A 131 -14.13 -5.74 -10.49
CA TYR A 131 -13.84 -5.13 -11.78
C TYR A 131 -12.41 -4.57 -11.79
N TRP A 132 -11.74 -4.75 -12.92
CA TRP A 132 -10.31 -4.55 -13.00
C TRP A 132 -9.90 -3.73 -14.22
N THR A 133 -9.75 -2.44 -14.04
CA THR A 133 -9.15 -1.54 -15.03
C THR A 133 -7.63 -1.45 -14.85
N ASP A 134 -6.90 -0.87 -15.82
CA ASP A 134 -5.45 -0.67 -15.69
C ASP A 134 -5.08 0.21 -14.49
N ARG A 135 -5.95 1.17 -14.15
CA ARG A 135 -5.79 2.02 -12.97
C ARG A 135 -5.93 1.23 -11.69
N ASP A 136 -6.89 0.32 -11.65
CA ASP A 136 -7.13 -0.54 -10.49
C ASP A 136 -5.99 -1.52 -10.29
N ARG A 137 -5.34 -2.01 -11.36
CA ARG A 137 -4.14 -2.87 -11.26
C ARG A 137 -3.00 -2.19 -10.51
N LYS A 138 -2.73 -0.92 -10.80
CA LYS A 138 -1.69 -0.16 -10.09
C LYS A 138 -2.03 0.01 -8.62
N ARG A 139 -3.27 0.38 -8.35
CA ARG A 139 -3.79 0.53 -6.99
C ARG A 139 -3.78 -0.80 -6.24
N PHE A 140 -4.27 -1.87 -6.86
CA PHE A 140 -4.25 -3.20 -6.28
C PHE A 140 -2.84 -3.63 -5.85
N LYS A 141 -1.82 -3.40 -6.70
CA LYS A 141 -0.42 -3.67 -6.32
C LYS A 141 0.03 -2.85 -5.10
N GLN A 142 -0.44 -1.63 -4.98
CA GLN A 142 -0.14 -0.76 -3.84
C GLN A 142 -0.79 -1.28 -2.57
N ASP A 143 -2.10 -1.57 -2.59
CA ASP A 143 -2.86 -2.08 -1.45
C ASP A 143 -2.37 -3.47 -1.02
N ALA A 144 -2.02 -4.33 -1.98
CA ALA A 144 -1.42 -5.63 -1.76
C ALA A 144 0.07 -5.56 -1.35
N CYS A 145 0.68 -4.39 -1.38
CA CYS A 145 2.10 -4.19 -1.11
C CYS A 145 3.02 -5.09 -1.95
N LEU A 146 2.64 -5.34 -3.21
CA LEU A 146 3.39 -6.16 -4.15
C LEU A 146 4.42 -5.30 -4.90
N THR A 147 5.57 -5.90 -5.22
CA THR A 147 6.63 -5.23 -5.97
C THR A 147 6.20 -4.96 -7.42
N THR A 148 6.84 -3.98 -8.07
CA THR A 148 6.60 -3.66 -9.50
C THR A 148 6.88 -4.86 -10.41
N SER A 149 7.87 -5.68 -10.06
CA SER A 149 8.25 -6.91 -10.77
C SER A 149 7.24 -8.06 -10.62
N PHE A 150 6.26 -7.95 -9.70
CA PHE A 150 5.24 -8.97 -9.53
C PHE A 150 4.27 -8.97 -10.72
N SER A 151 4.23 -10.08 -11.46
CA SER A 151 3.36 -10.26 -12.61
C SER A 151 1.95 -10.63 -12.18
N LEU A 152 1.07 -9.62 -12.09
CA LEU A 152 -0.34 -9.85 -11.75
C LEU A 152 -1.01 -10.84 -12.72
N LYS A 153 -0.68 -10.80 -14.02
CA LYS A 153 -1.25 -11.70 -15.03
C LYS A 153 -0.87 -13.16 -14.75
N ASN A 154 0.41 -13.43 -14.52
CA ASN A 154 0.89 -14.78 -14.31
C ASN A 154 0.37 -15.38 -13.00
N GLU A 155 0.43 -14.59 -11.92
CA GLU A 155 -0.04 -15.07 -10.62
C GLU A 155 -1.56 -15.23 -10.57
N ARG A 156 -2.32 -14.35 -11.21
CA ARG A 156 -3.77 -14.50 -11.37
C ARG A 156 -4.12 -15.80 -12.10
N ASN A 157 -3.43 -16.08 -13.21
CA ASN A 157 -3.68 -17.29 -13.97
C ASN A 157 -3.31 -18.56 -13.19
N LEU A 158 -2.24 -18.52 -12.38
CA LEU A 158 -1.91 -19.62 -11.49
C LEU A 158 -2.99 -19.85 -10.42
N LEU A 159 -3.47 -18.78 -9.79
CA LEU A 159 -4.53 -18.87 -8.77
C LEU A 159 -5.86 -19.34 -9.37
N TYR A 160 -6.11 -19.03 -10.64
CA TYR A 160 -7.23 -19.59 -11.42
C TYR A 160 -7.07 -21.11 -11.61
N ASP A 161 -5.91 -21.57 -12.08
CA ASP A 161 -5.64 -22.99 -12.27
C ASP A 161 -5.70 -23.80 -10.96
N MET A 162 -5.42 -23.14 -9.84
CA MET A 162 -5.53 -23.71 -8.51
C MET A 162 -6.96 -23.63 -7.92
N GLY A 163 -7.92 -23.08 -8.64
CA GLY A 163 -9.32 -22.99 -8.23
C GLY A 163 -9.65 -21.93 -7.17
N TYR A 164 -8.70 -21.04 -6.79
CA TYR A 164 -8.97 -20.00 -5.81
C TYR A 164 -9.80 -18.85 -6.36
N ILE A 165 -9.65 -18.57 -7.64
CA ILE A 165 -10.38 -17.49 -8.31
C ILE A 165 -10.91 -17.96 -9.65
N ASP A 166 -11.95 -17.31 -10.15
CA ASP A 166 -12.37 -17.43 -11.54
C ASP A 166 -12.10 -16.11 -12.28
N ILE A 167 -11.99 -16.18 -13.62
CA ILE A 167 -11.68 -15.05 -14.47
C ILE A 167 -12.79 -14.92 -15.51
N ASN A 168 -13.63 -13.92 -15.35
CA ASN A 168 -14.61 -13.60 -16.37
C ASN A 168 -13.94 -12.79 -17.49
N HIS A 169 -14.06 -13.28 -18.74
CA HIS A 169 -13.39 -12.71 -19.91
C HIS A 169 -13.45 -11.18 -19.98
N GLY A 170 -12.30 -10.56 -19.67
CA GLY A 170 -12.08 -9.11 -19.77
C GLY A 170 -12.56 -8.23 -18.64
N LEU A 171 -13.41 -8.71 -17.70
CA LEU A 171 -14.18 -7.83 -16.83
C LEU A 171 -13.89 -7.98 -15.31
N GLY A 172 -13.28 -9.07 -14.84
CA GLY A 172 -13.07 -9.14 -13.40
C GLY A 172 -12.53 -10.46 -12.86
N ILE A 173 -12.28 -10.46 -11.57
CA ILE A 173 -11.91 -11.64 -10.78
C ILE A 173 -13.08 -12.01 -9.90
N ILE A 174 -13.50 -13.27 -9.97
CA ILE A 174 -14.50 -13.85 -9.07
C ILE A 174 -13.74 -14.63 -7.98
N PRO A 175 -13.89 -14.29 -6.70
CA PRO A 175 -13.16 -14.93 -5.62
C PRO A 175 -13.79 -16.24 -5.19
N LYS A 176 -13.54 -17.33 -5.92
CA LYS A 176 -14.06 -18.67 -5.63
C LYS A 176 -13.73 -19.19 -4.23
N PHE A 177 -12.59 -18.78 -3.67
CA PHE A 177 -12.24 -19.14 -2.30
C PHE A 177 -13.25 -18.63 -1.26
N MET A 178 -14.03 -17.58 -1.56
CA MET A 178 -15.06 -17.07 -0.66
C MET A 178 -16.32 -17.95 -0.62
N ASP A 179 -16.45 -18.92 -1.52
CA ASP A 179 -17.51 -19.93 -1.46
C ASP A 179 -17.32 -20.90 -0.28
N ASN A 180 -16.11 -20.96 0.30
CA ASN A 180 -15.81 -21.79 1.47
C ASN A 180 -16.61 -21.31 2.70
N ASP A 181 -17.08 -22.26 3.50
CA ASP A 181 -17.96 -22.01 4.64
C ASP A 181 -17.32 -21.12 5.73
N VAL A 182 -15.99 -21.08 5.84
CA VAL A 182 -15.30 -20.18 6.79
C VAL A 182 -15.61 -18.70 6.54
N PHE A 183 -15.89 -18.32 5.28
CA PHE A 183 -16.24 -16.94 4.95
C PHE A 183 -17.72 -16.60 5.16
N LYS A 184 -18.53 -17.62 5.47
CA LYS A 184 -19.97 -17.49 5.77
C LYS A 184 -20.25 -17.50 7.28
N ILE A 185 -19.21 -17.74 8.11
CA ILE A 185 -19.33 -17.74 9.57
C ILE A 185 -19.80 -16.35 10.05
N PRO A 186 -20.86 -16.27 10.85
CA PRO A 186 -21.34 -14.99 11.39
C PRO A 186 -20.25 -14.30 12.23
N ILE A 187 -20.14 -13.00 12.06
CA ILE A 187 -19.22 -12.18 12.85
C ILE A 187 -19.88 -11.90 14.20
N THR A 188 -19.17 -12.24 15.27
CA THR A 188 -19.56 -12.02 16.66
C THR A 188 -18.47 -11.22 17.37
N ASP A 189 -18.74 -10.71 18.56
CA ASP A 189 -17.73 -9.97 19.34
C ASP A 189 -16.50 -10.83 19.69
N LYS A 190 -16.66 -12.18 19.73
CA LYS A 190 -15.58 -13.11 20.07
C LYS A 190 -14.64 -13.41 18.89
N ASN A 191 -15.13 -13.34 17.65
CA ASN A 191 -14.37 -13.69 16.46
C ASN A 191 -14.17 -12.51 15.49
N ARG A 192 -14.59 -11.30 15.89
CA ARG A 192 -14.50 -10.09 15.06
C ARG A 192 -13.06 -9.64 14.87
N ILE A 193 -12.65 -9.46 13.63
CA ILE A 193 -11.44 -8.75 13.24
C ILE A 193 -11.84 -7.44 12.56
N LEU A 194 -11.26 -6.33 13.01
CA LEU A 194 -11.46 -5.01 12.44
C LEU A 194 -10.22 -4.59 11.66
N LEU A 195 -10.38 -4.26 10.39
CA LEU A 195 -9.35 -3.68 9.55
C LEU A 195 -9.76 -2.26 9.17
N SER A 196 -8.98 -1.27 9.59
CA SER A 196 -9.36 0.14 9.47
C SER A 196 -8.19 1.05 9.09
N GLY A 197 -8.50 2.27 8.67
CA GLY A 197 -7.51 3.31 8.39
C GLY A 197 -6.47 2.90 7.36
N ASP A 198 -5.20 3.19 7.65
CA ASP A 198 -4.09 2.88 6.75
C ASP A 198 -3.88 1.39 6.51
N ASP A 199 -4.29 0.52 7.43
CA ASP A 199 -4.17 -0.92 7.28
C ASP A 199 -5.09 -1.45 6.19
N LEU A 200 -6.26 -0.82 5.98
CA LEU A 200 -7.17 -1.14 4.90
C LEU A 200 -6.53 -0.90 3.52
N TYR A 201 -5.76 0.18 3.39
CA TYR A 201 -5.06 0.54 2.14
C TYR A 201 -3.66 -0.06 2.02
N ASN A 202 -3.21 -0.79 3.03
CA ASN A 202 -1.97 -1.56 3.07
C ASN A 202 -2.25 -3.00 3.54
N CYS A 203 -3.41 -3.53 3.15
CA CYS A 203 -3.89 -4.83 3.62
C CYS A 203 -2.91 -5.98 3.33
N GLY A 204 -2.13 -5.88 2.27
CA GLY A 204 -1.06 -6.82 2.00
C GLY A 204 0.06 -6.82 3.04
N ASN A 205 0.44 -5.67 3.59
CA ASN A 205 1.39 -5.64 4.71
C ASN A 205 0.71 -6.05 6.02
N TRP A 206 -0.55 -5.72 6.19
CA TRP A 206 -1.30 -6.13 7.37
C TRP A 206 -1.38 -7.67 7.48
N ILE A 207 -1.80 -8.39 6.43
CA ILE A 207 -1.82 -9.86 6.46
C ILE A 207 -0.41 -10.45 6.65
N LYS A 208 0.60 -9.84 6.07
CA LYS A 208 1.97 -10.25 6.24
C LYS A 208 2.46 -10.05 7.69
N SER A 209 2.01 -9.01 8.39
CA SER A 209 2.38 -8.75 9.78
C SER A 209 1.86 -9.80 10.75
N GLN A 210 0.82 -10.54 10.39
CA GLN A 210 0.33 -11.66 11.19
C GLN A 210 1.32 -12.85 11.23
N LYS A 211 2.26 -12.92 10.28
CA LYS A 211 3.28 -13.99 10.20
C LYS A 211 4.71 -13.52 10.45
N PHE A 212 4.99 -12.24 10.32
CA PHE A 212 6.36 -11.71 10.36
C PHE A 212 6.51 -10.58 11.36
N PRO A 213 7.69 -10.43 11.97
CA PRO A 213 8.00 -9.31 12.86
C PRO A 213 7.75 -7.97 12.17
N HIS A 214 7.08 -7.08 12.87
CA HIS A 214 6.65 -5.79 12.37
C HIS A 214 6.71 -4.71 13.44
N TYR A 215 6.63 -3.46 13.02
CA TYR A 215 6.47 -2.31 13.90
C TYR A 215 5.65 -1.22 13.20
N ARG A 216 5.09 -0.30 13.98
CA ARG A 216 4.48 0.93 13.43
C ARG A 216 5.47 2.08 13.49
N CYS A 217 5.59 2.81 12.38
CA CYS A 217 6.44 4.00 12.32
C CYS A 217 5.93 5.07 13.30
N GLU A 218 6.78 5.51 14.24
CA GLU A 218 6.42 6.53 15.24
C GLU A 218 6.02 7.89 14.62
N ASN A 219 6.47 8.18 13.38
CA ASN A 219 6.17 9.45 12.73
C ASN A 219 4.94 9.45 11.84
N CYS A 220 4.64 8.35 11.12
CA CYS A 220 3.53 8.30 10.17
C CYS A 220 2.55 7.15 10.40
N GLY A 221 2.71 6.35 11.46
CA GLY A 221 1.83 5.23 11.80
C GLY A 221 1.91 4.02 10.87
N LYS A 222 2.60 4.11 9.73
CA LYS A 222 2.68 3.05 8.72
C LYS A 222 3.23 1.75 9.30
N LEU A 223 2.54 0.65 9.02
CA LEU A 223 2.98 -0.71 9.38
C LEU A 223 4.18 -1.12 8.52
N VAL A 224 5.26 -1.56 9.14
CA VAL A 224 6.52 -1.93 8.49
C VAL A 224 6.94 -3.32 8.92
N ILE A 225 7.13 -4.20 7.94
CA ILE A 225 7.70 -5.53 8.16
C ILE A 225 9.22 -5.42 8.17
N TYR A 226 9.88 -6.01 9.14
CA TYR A 226 11.33 -6.02 9.23
C TYR A 226 11.89 -7.43 9.48
N LYS A 227 13.17 -7.61 9.18
CA LYS A 227 13.89 -8.83 9.54
C LYS A 227 14.70 -8.52 10.81
N PRO A 228 14.46 -9.22 11.92
CA PRO A 228 15.29 -9.07 13.12
C PRO A 228 16.76 -9.39 12.77
N ASN A 229 17.68 -8.61 13.32
CA ASN A 229 19.10 -8.93 13.24
C ASN A 229 19.39 -10.18 14.07
N LYS A 230 20.31 -11.03 13.60
CA LYS A 230 20.72 -12.26 14.34
C LYS A 230 21.28 -11.98 15.75
N ALA A 231 21.87 -10.81 15.94
CA ALA A 231 22.43 -10.38 17.23
C ALA A 231 21.39 -9.81 18.22
N GLY A 232 20.09 -9.84 17.84
CA GLY A 232 19.06 -9.16 18.61
C GLY A 232 19.22 -7.63 18.52
N GLY A 233 18.16 -6.91 18.33
CA GLY A 233 18.17 -5.47 18.27
C GLY A 233 16.75 -4.93 18.35
N ARG A 234 16.60 -3.71 18.88
CA ARG A 234 15.29 -3.05 18.87
C ARG A 234 14.85 -2.79 17.43
N PRO A 235 13.56 -2.96 17.11
CA PRO A 235 13.05 -2.59 15.80
C PRO A 235 13.33 -1.11 15.50
N PRO A 236 13.48 -0.74 14.23
CA PRO A 236 13.60 0.67 13.84
C PRO A 236 12.38 1.45 14.30
N LYS A 237 12.58 2.69 14.78
CA LYS A 237 11.47 3.56 15.19
C LYS A 237 10.69 4.14 14.01
N TYR A 238 11.36 4.33 12.87
CA TYR A 238 10.82 5.04 11.71
C TYR A 238 10.91 4.19 10.46
N CYS A 239 9.91 4.27 9.58
CA CYS A 239 9.98 3.70 8.23
C CYS A 239 11.12 4.39 7.44
N LYS A 240 11.56 3.76 6.35
CA LYS A 240 12.68 4.25 5.52
C LYS A 240 12.48 5.69 5.04
N GLU A 241 11.27 6.06 4.65
CA GLU A 241 10.92 7.40 4.19
C GLU A 241 11.05 8.41 5.34
N CYS A 242 10.43 8.13 6.47
CA CYS A 242 10.48 9.01 7.65
C CYS A 242 11.90 9.12 8.21
N ALA A 243 12.66 8.04 8.26
CA ALA A 243 14.05 8.05 8.69
C ALA A 243 14.93 8.97 7.83
N LYS A 244 14.72 8.98 6.50
CA LYS A 244 15.43 9.90 5.59
C LYS A 244 15.09 11.36 5.87
N VAL A 245 13.82 11.68 6.10
CA VAL A 245 13.38 13.06 6.38
C VAL A 245 13.92 13.52 7.73
N ILE A 246 13.81 12.69 8.76
CA ILE A 246 14.30 12.98 10.12
C ILE A 246 15.83 13.07 10.13
N GLY A 247 16.50 12.18 9.40
CA GLY A 247 17.95 12.20 9.23
C GLY A 247 18.42 13.50 8.57
N LYS A 248 17.75 13.96 7.51
CA LYS A 248 18.04 15.27 6.89
C LYS A 248 17.86 16.43 7.88
N LYS A 249 16.74 16.45 8.64
CA LYS A 249 16.50 17.47 9.68
C LYS A 249 17.59 17.48 10.76
N LYS A 250 18.08 16.29 11.17
CA LYS A 250 19.20 16.18 12.13
C LYS A 250 20.51 16.69 11.56
N ILE A 251 20.78 16.48 10.27
CA ILE A 251 21.98 17.01 9.60
C ILE A 251 21.92 18.53 9.54
N PHE A 252 20.78 19.14 9.20
CA PHE A 252 20.62 20.60 9.24
C PHE A 252 20.80 21.17 10.65
N LYS A 253 20.22 20.54 11.70
CA LYS A 253 20.47 20.96 13.10
C LYS A 253 21.91 20.74 13.55
N LYS A 254 22.64 19.81 12.94
CA LYS A 254 24.05 19.58 13.24
C LYS A 254 24.92 20.75 12.77
N GLY A 255 24.55 21.42 11.68
CA GLY A 255 25.21 22.67 11.23
C GLY A 255 25.03 23.84 12.23
N GLU A 256 23.87 23.93 12.90
CA GLU A 256 23.60 24.96 13.91
C GLU A 256 24.43 24.78 15.21
N ASN A 257 24.95 23.58 15.43
CA ASN A 257 25.78 23.24 16.59
C ASN A 257 27.28 23.28 16.31
N LEU A 258 27.67 23.84 15.18
CA LEU A 258 29.08 24.07 14.88
C LEU A 258 29.50 25.46 15.40
N ARG A 259 30.73 25.54 15.87
CA ARG A 259 31.41 26.81 16.18
C ARG A 259 32.77 26.85 15.46
N LYS A 260 33.18 28.01 15.08
CA LYS A 260 34.48 28.22 14.49
C LYS A 260 35.52 28.39 15.60
N VAL A 261 36.61 27.66 15.50
CA VAL A 261 37.76 27.75 16.38
C VAL A 261 39.03 27.74 15.55
N ARG A 262 40.12 28.24 16.09
CA ARG A 262 41.42 28.22 15.40
C ARG A 262 42.20 26.97 15.80
N CYS A 263 42.84 26.34 14.85
CA CYS A 263 43.75 25.24 15.08
C CYS A 263 44.92 25.71 15.97
N SER A 264 45.15 24.97 17.05
CA SER A 264 46.18 25.32 18.05
C SER A 264 47.61 25.27 17.49
N LYS A 265 47.85 24.57 16.34
CA LYS A 265 49.16 24.40 15.74
C LYS A 265 49.39 25.39 14.56
N CYS A 266 48.46 25.56 13.66
CA CYS A 266 48.65 26.35 12.44
C CYS A 266 47.74 27.58 12.35
N GLY A 267 46.88 27.85 13.31
CA GLY A 267 45.96 29.00 13.33
C GLY A 267 44.80 28.96 12.34
N LYS A 268 44.72 27.92 11.47
CA LYS A 268 43.63 27.73 10.48
C LYS A 268 42.29 27.67 11.17
N GLU A 269 41.30 28.38 10.64
CA GLU A 269 39.92 28.34 11.14
C GLU A 269 39.28 27.01 10.77
N ILE A 270 38.68 26.32 11.75
CA ILE A 270 37.99 25.03 11.58
C ILE A 270 36.66 25.04 12.28
N GLU A 271 35.67 24.30 11.77
CA GLU A 271 34.38 24.13 12.43
C GLU A 271 34.37 22.88 13.28
N ILE A 272 34.07 23.05 14.56
CA ILE A 272 33.91 21.95 15.51
C ILE A 272 32.54 21.96 16.17
N ASN A 273 32.12 20.84 16.72
CA ASN A 273 30.90 20.77 17.49
C ASN A 273 30.98 21.67 18.73
N LYS A 274 29.94 22.48 19.02
CA LYS A 274 29.84 23.36 20.18
C LYS A 274 30.12 22.66 21.51
N PHE A 275 29.84 21.37 21.58
CA PHE A 275 30.03 20.53 22.77
C PHE A 275 31.44 19.88 22.85
N THR A 276 32.29 20.10 21.85
CA THR A 276 33.66 19.58 21.89
C THR A 276 34.49 20.42 22.84
N ASN A 277 35.18 19.77 23.79
CA ASN A 277 36.08 20.46 24.71
C ASN A 277 37.24 21.06 23.92
N THR A 278 37.53 22.36 24.16
CA THR A 278 38.41 23.19 23.29
C THR A 278 39.80 23.42 23.85
N GLY A 279 40.24 22.63 24.82
CA GLY A 279 41.56 22.84 25.39
C GLY A 279 42.72 22.78 24.39
N PHE A 280 42.64 21.87 23.42
CA PHE A 280 43.61 21.74 22.35
C PHE A 280 42.93 21.15 21.09
N VAL A 281 42.81 21.95 20.02
CA VAL A 281 42.12 21.56 18.79
C VAL A 281 43.04 21.66 17.60
N LEU A 282 43.21 20.55 16.86
CA LEU A 282 44.00 20.49 15.67
C LEU A 282 43.14 20.36 14.40
N CYS A 283 43.49 21.05 13.32
CA CYS A 283 42.89 20.78 12.03
C CYS A 283 43.33 19.38 11.54
N ARG A 284 42.63 18.83 10.54
CA ARG A 284 42.89 17.51 10.02
C ARG A 284 44.33 17.31 9.55
N GLU A 285 44.89 18.29 8.87
CA GLU A 285 46.25 18.29 8.36
C GLU A 285 47.28 18.25 9.50
N CYS A 286 47.11 19.06 10.53
CA CYS A 286 48.00 19.07 11.69
C CYS A 286 47.89 17.82 12.57
N TYR A 287 46.69 17.21 12.64
CA TYR A 287 46.47 15.96 13.39
C TYR A 287 47.17 14.77 12.73
N TYR A 288 47.04 14.61 11.42
CA TYR A 288 47.67 13.51 10.72
C TYR A 288 49.18 13.75 10.45
N GLY A 289 49.59 15.01 10.27
CA GLY A 289 50.99 15.36 10.12
C GLY A 289 51.82 15.17 11.41
N SER A 290 51.20 15.15 12.58
CA SER A 290 51.93 14.82 13.83
C SER A 290 52.09 13.31 14.05
N LYS A 291 51.30 12.45 13.37
CA LYS A 291 51.44 10.98 13.45
C LYS A 291 52.45 10.35 12.47
N GLN A 292 53.00 11.15 11.54
CA GLN A 292 54.01 10.66 10.61
C GLN A 292 55.44 10.90 11.10
N ASN A 293 55.61 11.58 12.23
CA ASN A 293 56.92 11.91 12.82
C ASN A 293 57.16 11.21 14.18
N GLU A 294 56.35 10.21 14.52
CA GLU A 294 56.60 9.22 15.56
C GLU A 294 56.87 7.85 14.90
#